data_b242dae8edfc650d9db313d4b98b620b
#
_entry.id   b242dae8edfc650d9db313d4b98b620b
#
_cell.length_a   1.000
_cell.length_b   1.000
_cell.length_c   1.000
_cell.angle_alpha   90.00
_cell.angle_beta   90.00
_cell.angle_gamma   90.00
#
_symmetry.space_group_name_H-M   'P 1'
#
loop_
_entity.id
_entity.type
_entity.pdbx_description
1 polymer ?
#
loop_
_entity_poly.entity_id
_entity_poly.type
_entity_poly.pdbx_seq_one_letter_code
_entity_poly.pdbx_strand_id
1 'polypeptide(L)'
;MHTEMKYRFLIHYTLSFIGGYLGLYAIVSRADLFGNAQTANLLGVVRDLIGRNFSDMLLRVGALLIYMAAVILTVWIPEHFSADLRFISIGIDIFAILLLGFFPSGMSPVVALYPVFFAMPFQWCTFKAPGGYNSSTIFSTNNLRQFTTAVTQFLMKKDSAQCDKAKFYGMTLLSFHTGAALSLILYMTCGLSGIWLCLVPAFYAVWLISADRNTAADTPAVTRSTASNGSSLRNLSYKKKEA
;
A
#
# COMPACT_ATOMS: atom_id res chain seq x y z
N MET A 1 9.99 -8.87 20.56
CA MET A 1 8.52 -8.83 20.29
C MET A 1 7.95 -7.42 20.26
N HIS A 2 8.12 -6.55 21.31
CA HIS A 2 7.61 -5.16 21.26
C HIS A 2 8.28 -4.28 20.18
N THR A 3 9.59 -4.38 20.00
CA THR A 3 10.35 -3.56 19.04
C THR A 3 10.08 -3.96 17.59
N GLU A 4 10.02 -5.24 17.26
CA GLU A 4 9.67 -5.75 15.92
C GLU A 4 8.27 -5.30 15.51
N MET A 5 7.29 -5.41 16.39
CA MET A 5 5.93 -4.98 16.11
C MET A 5 5.87 -3.47 15.84
N LYS A 6 6.66 -2.66 16.57
CA LYS A 6 6.77 -1.22 16.36
C LYS A 6 7.25 -0.88 14.95
N TYR A 7 8.31 -1.54 14.46
CA TYR A 7 8.79 -1.32 13.09
C TYR A 7 7.73 -1.67 12.03
N ARG A 8 7.00 -2.77 12.20
CA ARG A 8 5.94 -3.17 11.26
C ARG A 8 4.80 -2.15 11.19
N PHE A 9 4.41 -1.54 12.33
CA PHE A 9 3.44 -0.44 12.33
C PHE A 9 3.98 0.79 11.61
N LEU A 10 5.23 1.19 11.87
CA LEU A 10 5.86 2.33 11.22
C LEU A 10 6.01 2.11 9.70
N ILE A 11 6.42 0.92 9.27
CA ILE A 11 6.45 0.54 7.85
C ILE A 11 5.06 0.73 7.24
N HIS A 12 4.01 0.19 7.86
CA HIS A 12 2.65 0.30 7.35
C HIS A 12 2.18 1.76 7.21
N TYR A 13 2.47 2.62 8.19
CA TYR A 13 2.12 4.03 8.13
C TYR A 13 2.94 4.79 7.08
N THR A 14 4.23 4.51 6.95
CA THR A 14 5.10 5.11 5.92
C THR A 14 4.64 4.71 4.52
N LEU A 15 4.30 3.43 4.30
CA LEU A 15 3.75 2.96 3.03
C LEU A 15 2.37 3.56 2.73
N SER A 16 1.54 3.76 3.76
CA SER A 16 0.26 4.46 3.60
C SER A 16 0.45 5.92 3.18
N PHE A 17 1.46 6.59 3.73
CA PHE A 17 1.84 7.94 3.31
C PHE A 17 2.27 7.95 1.83
N ILE A 18 3.14 7.02 1.41
CA ILE A 18 3.59 6.88 0.00
C ILE A 18 2.39 6.58 -0.91
N GLY A 19 1.50 5.67 -0.50
CA GLY A 19 0.28 5.34 -1.25
C GLY A 19 -0.65 6.54 -1.42
N GLY A 20 -0.82 7.36 -0.38
CA GLY A 20 -1.57 8.61 -0.45
C GLY A 20 -0.91 9.64 -1.35
N TYR A 21 0.41 9.78 -1.25
CA TYR A 21 1.20 10.70 -2.06
C TYR A 21 1.09 10.36 -3.55
N LEU A 22 1.38 9.12 -3.94
CA LEU A 22 1.30 8.65 -5.33
C LEU A 22 -0.14 8.68 -5.86
N GLY A 23 -1.12 8.34 -4.99
CA GLY A 23 -2.53 8.36 -5.37
C GLY A 23 -3.03 9.75 -5.74
N LEU A 24 -2.74 10.77 -4.93
CA LEU A 24 -3.18 12.13 -5.25
C LEU A 24 -2.33 12.75 -6.37
N TYR A 25 -1.01 12.47 -6.41
CA TYR A 25 -0.18 12.88 -7.55
C TYR A 25 -0.78 12.37 -8.88
N ALA A 26 -1.19 11.11 -8.95
CA ALA A 26 -1.81 10.55 -10.15
C ALA A 26 -3.08 11.34 -10.55
N ILE A 27 -3.95 11.64 -9.59
CA ILE A 27 -5.19 12.39 -9.82
C ILE A 27 -4.88 13.79 -10.38
N VAL A 28 -4.05 14.57 -9.68
CA VAL A 28 -3.83 15.99 -10.04
C VAL A 28 -2.93 16.18 -11.26
N SER A 29 -2.06 15.23 -11.57
CA SER A 29 -1.12 15.33 -12.68
C SER A 29 -1.61 14.67 -13.98
N ARG A 30 -2.61 13.75 -13.91
CA ARG A 30 -2.99 12.89 -15.04
C ARG A 30 -4.50 12.71 -15.16
N ALA A 31 -5.21 13.82 -15.40
CA ALA A 31 -6.63 13.85 -15.77
C ALA A 31 -7.56 13.04 -14.83
N ASP A 32 -7.45 13.28 -13.53
CA ASP A 32 -8.27 12.65 -12.48
C ASP A 32 -8.20 11.11 -12.42
N LEU A 33 -7.13 10.51 -12.95
CA LEU A 33 -6.93 9.07 -12.90
C LEU A 33 -6.33 8.63 -11.56
N PHE A 34 -7.02 7.77 -10.83
CA PHE A 34 -6.50 7.18 -9.60
C PHE A 34 -5.69 5.92 -9.88
N GLY A 35 -4.35 6.08 -9.94
CA GLY A 35 -3.43 4.99 -10.31
C GLY A 35 -3.36 3.82 -9.31
N ASN A 36 -3.74 4.02 -8.05
CA ASN A 36 -3.64 2.99 -7.01
C ASN A 36 -4.70 1.88 -7.13
N ALA A 37 -5.80 2.09 -7.87
CA ALA A 37 -6.90 1.14 -7.94
C ALA A 37 -7.38 0.91 -9.37
N GLN A 38 -7.72 -0.35 -9.68
CA GLN A 38 -8.15 -0.74 -11.03
C GLN A 38 -9.63 -0.53 -11.30
N THR A 39 -10.49 -0.32 -10.29
CA THR A 39 -11.95 -0.23 -10.51
C THR A 39 -12.31 0.87 -11.52
N ALA A 40 -11.77 2.07 -11.35
CA ALA A 40 -12.02 3.18 -12.29
C ALA A 40 -11.46 2.89 -13.69
N ASN A 41 -10.29 2.23 -13.77
CA ASN A 41 -9.69 1.84 -15.03
C ASN A 41 -10.55 0.80 -15.78
N LEU A 42 -11.07 -0.22 -15.08
CA LEU A 42 -11.97 -1.24 -15.64
C LEU A 42 -13.28 -0.63 -16.11
N LEU A 43 -13.88 0.28 -15.34
CA LEU A 43 -15.07 1.03 -15.77
C LEU A 43 -14.77 1.88 -17.00
N GLY A 44 -13.56 2.47 -17.07
CA GLY A 44 -13.07 3.20 -18.24
C GLY A 44 -12.97 2.31 -19.47
N VAL A 45 -12.49 1.06 -19.36
CA VAL A 45 -12.48 0.10 -20.47
C VAL A 45 -13.88 -0.12 -21.02
N VAL A 46 -14.87 -0.32 -20.15
CA VAL A 46 -16.27 -0.50 -20.57
C VAL A 46 -16.82 0.76 -21.26
N ARG A 47 -16.57 1.94 -20.69
CA ARG A 47 -16.98 3.22 -21.28
C ARG A 47 -16.39 3.40 -22.68
N ASP A 48 -15.09 3.17 -22.82
CA ASP A 48 -14.35 3.43 -24.05
C ASP A 48 -14.71 2.38 -25.13
N LEU A 49 -15.01 1.13 -24.73
CA LEU A 49 -15.54 0.09 -25.63
C LEU A 49 -16.90 0.49 -26.21
N ILE A 50 -17.85 0.89 -25.36
CA ILE A 50 -19.20 1.30 -25.77
C ILE A 50 -19.15 2.61 -26.58
N GLY A 51 -18.29 3.54 -26.16
CA GLY A 51 -18.05 4.82 -26.84
C GLY A 51 -17.23 4.70 -28.13
N ARG A 52 -16.81 3.48 -28.50
CA ARG A 52 -15.98 3.17 -29.70
C ARG A 52 -14.62 3.90 -29.70
N ASN A 53 -14.11 4.28 -28.52
CA ASN A 53 -12.77 4.82 -28.36
C ASN A 53 -11.77 3.69 -28.11
N PHE A 54 -11.47 2.93 -29.16
CA PHE A 54 -10.63 1.73 -29.06
C PHE A 54 -9.17 2.07 -28.67
N SER A 55 -8.67 3.25 -28.99
CA SER A 55 -7.33 3.67 -28.62
C SER A 55 -7.18 3.78 -27.11
N ASP A 56 -8.05 4.53 -26.44
CA ASP A 56 -8.03 4.67 -24.98
C ASP A 56 -8.36 3.37 -24.27
N MET A 57 -9.27 2.56 -24.83
CA MET A 57 -9.56 1.24 -24.34
C MET A 57 -8.30 0.35 -24.29
N LEU A 58 -7.51 0.32 -25.37
CA LEU A 58 -6.27 -0.47 -25.44
C LEU A 58 -5.24 0.00 -24.42
N LEU A 59 -5.09 1.31 -24.22
CA LEU A 59 -4.20 1.83 -23.19
C LEU A 59 -4.63 1.40 -21.77
N ARG A 60 -5.94 1.41 -21.50
CA ARG A 60 -6.47 0.93 -20.20
C ARG A 60 -6.33 -0.58 -20.02
N VAL A 61 -6.48 -1.36 -21.08
CA VAL A 61 -6.18 -2.80 -21.07
C VAL A 61 -4.70 -3.03 -20.79
N GLY A 62 -3.81 -2.22 -21.38
CA GLY A 62 -2.38 -2.25 -21.07
C GLY A 62 -2.10 -1.99 -19.57
N ALA A 63 -2.76 -0.99 -18.97
CA ALA A 63 -2.67 -0.71 -17.53
C ALA A 63 -3.16 -1.89 -16.67
N LEU A 64 -4.25 -2.56 -17.08
CA LEU A 64 -4.75 -3.76 -16.42
C LEU A 64 -3.74 -4.91 -16.49
N LEU A 65 -3.14 -5.16 -17.65
CA LEU A 65 -2.13 -6.22 -17.81
C LEU A 65 -0.89 -5.95 -16.96
N ILE A 66 -0.45 -4.69 -16.88
CA ILE A 66 0.67 -4.26 -16.03
C ILE A 66 0.34 -4.51 -14.55
N TYR A 67 -0.86 -4.16 -14.11
CA TYR A 67 -1.33 -4.43 -12.76
C TYR A 67 -1.34 -5.94 -12.46
N MET A 68 -1.89 -6.74 -13.35
CA MET A 68 -1.92 -8.21 -13.20
C MET A 68 -0.51 -8.80 -13.15
N ALA A 69 0.41 -8.32 -14.00
CA ALA A 69 1.80 -8.75 -13.98
C ALA A 69 2.47 -8.47 -12.63
N ALA A 70 2.24 -7.29 -12.03
CA ALA A 70 2.73 -6.96 -10.71
C ALA A 70 2.22 -7.95 -9.64
N VAL A 71 0.92 -8.25 -9.64
CA VAL A 71 0.32 -9.23 -8.71
C VAL A 71 0.91 -10.63 -8.92
N ILE A 72 1.04 -11.09 -10.17
CA ILE A 72 1.64 -12.38 -10.51
C ILE A 72 3.06 -12.47 -9.97
N LEU A 73 3.87 -11.43 -10.16
CA LEU A 73 5.26 -11.41 -9.70
C LEU A 73 5.39 -11.49 -8.17
N THR A 74 4.45 -10.94 -7.41
CA THR A 74 4.48 -11.07 -5.94
C THR A 74 4.24 -12.50 -5.45
N VAL A 75 3.62 -13.35 -6.26
CA VAL A 75 3.45 -14.79 -5.99
C VAL A 75 4.63 -15.58 -6.56
N TRP A 76 5.02 -15.27 -7.80
CA TRP A 76 6.02 -16.03 -8.53
C TRP A 76 7.45 -15.89 -7.99
N ILE A 77 7.86 -14.66 -7.59
CA ILE A 77 9.22 -14.41 -7.11
C ILE A 77 9.58 -15.25 -5.88
N PRO A 78 8.76 -15.32 -4.81
CA PRO A 78 9.09 -16.11 -3.62
C PRO A 78 9.22 -17.63 -3.86
N GLU A 79 8.52 -18.14 -4.87
CA GLU A 79 8.58 -19.56 -5.23
C GLU A 79 9.89 -19.94 -5.94
N HIS A 80 10.57 -18.96 -6.60
CA HIS A 80 11.74 -19.22 -7.41
C HIS A 80 13.02 -18.59 -6.85
N PHE A 81 12.92 -17.58 -5.99
CA PHE A 81 14.05 -16.82 -5.47
C PHE A 81 13.91 -16.58 -3.96
N SER A 82 15.00 -16.75 -3.22
CA SER A 82 15.07 -16.42 -1.78
C SER A 82 15.23 -14.91 -1.55
N ALA A 83 14.42 -14.09 -2.22
CA ALA A 83 14.51 -12.64 -2.16
C ALA A 83 13.47 -12.05 -1.19
N ASP A 84 13.87 -11.04 -0.42
CA ASP A 84 12.92 -10.30 0.41
C ASP A 84 12.12 -9.32 -0.46
N LEU A 85 10.86 -9.68 -0.75
CA LEU A 85 9.95 -8.87 -1.58
C LEU A 85 9.79 -7.44 -1.09
N ARG A 86 9.99 -7.18 0.21
CA ARG A 86 9.83 -5.83 0.78
C ARG A 86 10.83 -4.86 0.18
N PHE A 87 12.11 -5.28 0.03
CA PHE A 87 13.13 -4.45 -0.63
C PHE A 87 12.86 -4.28 -2.13
N ILE A 88 12.42 -5.34 -2.80
CA ILE A 88 12.03 -5.27 -4.22
C ILE A 88 10.89 -4.26 -4.39
N SER A 89 9.86 -4.33 -3.55
CA SER A 89 8.70 -3.44 -3.61
C SER A 89 9.11 -1.97 -3.46
N ILE A 90 9.91 -1.64 -2.44
CA ILE A 90 10.35 -0.25 -2.27
C ILE A 90 11.30 0.19 -3.39
N GLY A 91 12.12 -0.71 -3.92
CA GLY A 91 12.93 -0.44 -5.11
C GLY A 91 12.07 -0.09 -6.33
N ILE A 92 10.95 -0.79 -6.52
CA ILE A 92 9.96 -0.50 -7.57
C ILE A 92 9.29 0.86 -7.32
N ASP A 93 8.91 1.17 -6.08
CA ASP A 93 8.32 2.46 -5.73
C ASP A 93 9.30 3.60 -6.02
N ILE A 94 10.57 3.48 -5.61
CA ILE A 94 11.63 4.46 -5.89
C ILE A 94 11.81 4.64 -7.40
N PHE A 95 11.88 3.56 -8.16
CA PHE A 95 12.01 3.61 -9.62
C PHE A 95 10.81 4.27 -10.28
N ALA A 96 9.59 3.96 -9.85
CA ALA A 96 8.38 4.59 -10.34
C ALA A 96 8.36 6.10 -10.06
N ILE A 97 8.74 6.52 -8.84
CA ILE A 97 8.84 7.93 -8.44
C ILE A 97 9.84 8.67 -9.33
N LEU A 98 11.00 8.07 -9.57
CA LEU A 98 12.02 8.67 -10.45
C LEU A 98 11.49 8.86 -11.88
N LEU A 99 10.88 7.81 -12.46
CA LEU A 99 10.32 7.88 -13.81
C LEU A 99 9.24 8.95 -13.94
N LEU A 100 8.30 9.00 -12.99
CA LEU A 100 7.18 9.93 -13.02
C LEU A 100 7.62 11.39 -13.06
N GLY A 101 8.71 11.74 -12.38
CA GLY A 101 9.24 13.10 -12.37
C GLY A 101 9.90 13.52 -13.69
N PHE A 102 10.31 12.56 -14.53
CA PHE A 102 10.87 12.82 -15.87
C PHE A 102 9.82 12.83 -16.99
N PHE A 103 8.61 12.31 -16.73
CA PHE A 103 7.59 12.22 -17.77
C PHE A 103 7.02 13.60 -18.15
N PRO A 104 6.95 13.93 -19.45
CA PRO A 104 6.43 15.22 -19.90
C PRO A 104 4.92 15.34 -19.60
N SER A 105 4.46 16.58 -19.41
CA SER A 105 3.05 16.90 -19.15
C SER A 105 2.13 16.48 -20.30
N GLY A 106 2.61 16.53 -21.55
CA GLY A 106 1.86 16.14 -22.75
C GLY A 106 1.75 14.63 -22.99
N MET A 107 2.33 13.78 -22.12
CA MET A 107 2.21 12.33 -22.23
C MET A 107 0.77 11.87 -21.97
N SER A 108 0.31 10.82 -22.69
CA SER A 108 -0.99 10.21 -22.41
C SER A 108 -1.15 9.93 -20.91
N PRO A 109 -2.24 10.39 -20.25
CA PRO A 109 -2.42 10.25 -18.81
C PRO A 109 -2.37 8.78 -18.35
N VAL A 110 -2.95 7.87 -19.11
CA VAL A 110 -2.97 6.44 -18.76
C VAL A 110 -1.56 5.85 -18.84
N VAL A 111 -0.82 6.14 -19.91
CA VAL A 111 0.56 5.64 -20.12
C VAL A 111 1.51 6.20 -19.06
N ALA A 112 1.36 7.48 -18.73
CA ALA A 112 2.17 8.13 -17.70
C ALA A 112 2.00 7.50 -16.32
N LEU A 113 0.87 6.81 -16.06
CA LEU A 113 0.61 6.13 -14.79
C LEU A 113 0.96 4.64 -14.81
N TYR A 114 1.50 4.08 -15.89
CA TYR A 114 1.93 2.67 -15.92
C TYR A 114 2.89 2.29 -14.79
N PRO A 115 3.87 3.13 -14.39
CA PRO A 115 4.69 2.85 -13.22
C PRO A 115 3.89 2.74 -11.92
N VAL A 116 2.85 3.56 -11.73
CA VAL A 116 1.96 3.49 -10.55
C VAL A 116 1.09 2.24 -10.59
N PHE A 117 0.54 1.89 -11.77
CA PHE A 117 -0.24 0.67 -11.96
C PHE A 117 0.57 -0.61 -11.73
N PHE A 118 1.89 -0.55 -11.80
CA PHE A 118 2.78 -1.66 -11.42
C PHE A 118 3.17 -1.60 -9.95
N ALA A 119 3.65 -0.46 -9.46
CA ALA A 119 4.21 -0.29 -8.12
C ALA A 119 3.16 -0.52 -7.02
N MET A 120 1.99 0.08 -7.15
CA MET A 120 0.98 0.05 -6.08
C MET A 120 0.42 -1.34 -5.78
N PRO A 121 -0.01 -2.17 -6.75
CA PRO A 121 -0.42 -3.54 -6.45
C PRO A 121 0.73 -4.41 -5.95
N PHE A 122 1.95 -4.19 -6.44
CA PHE A 122 3.12 -4.92 -5.93
C PHE A 122 3.35 -4.60 -4.45
N GLN A 123 3.30 -3.32 -4.05
CA GLN A 123 3.37 -2.88 -2.66
C GLN A 123 2.25 -3.51 -1.83
N TRP A 124 1.01 -3.43 -2.29
CA TRP A 124 -0.15 -3.94 -1.56
C TRP A 124 -0.09 -5.45 -1.31
N CYS A 125 0.31 -6.24 -2.31
CA CYS A 125 0.44 -7.69 -2.19
C CYS A 125 1.63 -8.09 -1.32
N THR A 126 2.71 -7.29 -1.31
CA THR A 126 3.91 -7.56 -0.54
C THR A 126 3.74 -7.29 0.95
N PHE A 127 3.10 -6.17 1.33
CA PHE A 127 3.03 -5.71 2.70
C PHE A 127 1.68 -6.02 3.35
N LYS A 128 1.67 -7.06 4.17
CA LYS A 128 0.52 -7.37 5.03
C LYS A 128 0.46 -6.41 6.21
N ALA A 129 -0.75 -6.02 6.62
CA ALA A 129 -0.92 -5.18 7.79
C ALA A 129 -0.47 -5.88 9.07
N PRO A 130 0.20 -5.17 10.00
CA PRO A 130 0.63 -5.71 11.27
C PRO A 130 -0.56 -6.05 12.18
N GLY A 131 -0.34 -6.91 13.17
CA GLY A 131 -1.35 -7.24 14.18
C GLY A 131 -2.55 -8.04 13.67
N GLY A 132 -2.49 -8.61 12.46
CA GLY A 132 -3.60 -9.36 11.86
C GLY A 132 -4.74 -8.46 11.35
N TYR A 133 -4.54 -7.16 11.26
CA TYR A 133 -5.53 -6.23 10.71
C TYR A 133 -5.67 -6.38 9.19
N ASN A 134 -6.89 -6.22 8.69
CA ASN A 134 -7.15 -6.18 7.26
C ASN A 134 -7.12 -4.72 6.78
N SER A 135 -5.94 -4.23 6.46
CA SER A 135 -5.69 -2.84 6.05
C SER A 135 -4.91 -2.78 4.75
N SER A 136 -5.15 -1.74 3.97
CA SER A 136 -4.42 -1.43 2.74
C SER A 136 -3.64 -0.14 2.91
N THR A 137 -2.43 -0.10 2.34
CA THR A 137 -1.57 1.08 2.29
C THR A 137 -1.89 1.99 1.10
N ILE A 138 -2.61 1.50 0.10
CA ILE A 138 -2.81 2.19 -1.19
C ILE A 138 -4.23 2.73 -1.41
N PHE A 139 -5.19 2.42 -0.51
CA PHE A 139 -6.54 3.01 -0.55
C PHE A 139 -7.15 3.17 0.84
N SER A 140 -8.12 4.11 0.94
CA SER A 140 -8.72 4.53 2.20
C SER A 140 -10.04 3.85 2.54
N THR A 141 -10.83 3.40 1.56
CA THR A 141 -12.24 2.99 1.76
C THR A 141 -12.41 1.89 2.79
N ASN A 142 -11.62 0.81 2.70
CA ASN A 142 -11.67 -0.26 3.69
C ASN A 142 -11.18 0.21 5.07
N ASN A 143 -10.11 1.01 5.11
CA ASN A 143 -9.57 1.56 6.35
C ASN A 143 -10.58 2.47 7.06
N LEU A 144 -11.30 3.31 6.31
CA LEU A 144 -12.37 4.16 6.84
C LEU A 144 -13.51 3.32 7.43
N ARG A 145 -13.98 2.30 6.70
CA ARG A 145 -15.00 1.36 7.19
C ARG A 145 -14.57 0.70 8.50
N GLN A 146 -13.35 0.18 8.56
CA GLN A 146 -12.81 -0.48 9.75
C GLN A 146 -12.65 0.50 10.92
N PHE A 147 -12.17 1.72 10.64
CA PHE A 147 -12.05 2.78 11.64
C PHE A 147 -13.41 3.11 12.25
N THR A 148 -14.41 3.42 11.41
CA THR A 148 -15.76 3.77 11.86
C THR A 148 -16.39 2.65 12.68
N THR A 149 -16.26 1.40 12.21
CA THR A 149 -16.76 0.23 12.94
C THR A 149 -16.09 0.09 14.31
N ALA A 150 -14.77 0.22 14.38
CA ALA A 150 -14.02 0.09 15.63
C ALA A 150 -14.36 1.21 16.63
N VAL A 151 -14.48 2.46 16.15
CA VAL A 151 -14.90 3.60 16.99
C VAL A 151 -16.31 3.36 17.54
N THR A 152 -17.26 2.96 16.70
CA THR A 152 -18.63 2.67 17.12
C THR A 152 -18.68 1.57 18.19
N GLN A 153 -17.97 0.47 17.96
CA GLN A 153 -17.91 -0.64 18.93
C GLN A 153 -17.23 -0.23 20.24
N PHE A 154 -16.17 0.57 20.18
CA PHE A 154 -15.52 1.12 21.37
C PHE A 154 -16.48 2.01 22.18
N LEU A 155 -17.21 2.92 21.52
CA LEU A 155 -18.17 3.79 22.21
C LEU A 155 -19.31 3.02 22.86
N MET A 156 -19.78 1.94 22.21
CA MET A 156 -20.88 1.10 22.73
C MET A 156 -20.46 0.16 23.86
N LYS A 157 -19.28 -0.48 23.74
CA LYS A 157 -18.87 -1.59 24.62
C LYS A 157 -17.68 -1.26 25.53
N LYS A 158 -17.01 -0.14 25.31
CA LYS A 158 -15.78 0.30 26.02
C LYS A 158 -14.64 -0.74 25.96
N ASP A 159 -14.61 -1.57 24.92
CA ASP A 159 -13.61 -2.61 24.73
C ASP A 159 -12.28 -2.00 24.26
N SER A 160 -11.22 -2.23 25.04
CA SER A 160 -9.86 -1.72 24.74
C SER A 160 -9.30 -2.23 23.41
N ALA A 161 -9.63 -3.45 23.01
CA ALA A 161 -9.20 -4.00 21.72
C ALA A 161 -9.77 -3.21 20.54
N GLN A 162 -11.01 -2.71 20.66
CA GLN A 162 -11.60 -1.84 19.64
C GLN A 162 -10.97 -0.44 19.63
N CYS A 163 -10.54 0.06 20.79
CA CYS A 163 -9.77 1.31 20.87
C CYS A 163 -8.44 1.20 20.11
N ASP A 164 -7.69 0.12 20.32
CA ASP A 164 -6.41 -0.10 19.63
C ASP A 164 -6.59 -0.31 18.11
N LYS A 165 -7.65 -1.02 17.73
CA LYS A 165 -8.06 -1.16 16.33
C LYS A 165 -8.40 0.22 15.70
N ALA A 166 -9.15 1.06 16.41
CA ALA A 166 -9.49 2.41 15.96
C ALA A 166 -8.24 3.29 15.80
N LYS A 167 -7.30 3.25 16.78
CA LYS A 167 -6.02 3.96 16.68
C LYS A 167 -5.23 3.53 15.45
N PHE A 168 -5.10 2.23 15.20
CA PHE A 168 -4.38 1.71 14.04
C PHE A 168 -4.95 2.23 12.72
N TYR A 169 -6.26 2.07 12.49
CA TYR A 169 -6.88 2.53 11.26
C TYR A 169 -6.93 4.05 11.14
N GLY A 170 -7.10 4.77 12.26
CA GLY A 170 -7.02 6.23 12.32
C GLY A 170 -5.64 6.74 11.90
N MET A 171 -4.57 6.15 12.43
CA MET A 171 -3.20 6.50 12.04
C MET A 171 -2.90 6.14 10.58
N THR A 172 -3.41 5.02 10.07
CA THR A 172 -3.28 4.64 8.66
C THR A 172 -3.96 5.66 7.75
N LEU A 173 -5.18 6.07 8.06
CA LEU A 173 -5.93 7.10 7.33
C LEU A 173 -5.21 8.45 7.40
N LEU A 174 -4.77 8.86 8.59
CA LEU A 174 -4.03 10.12 8.78
C LEU A 174 -2.76 10.13 7.92
N SER A 175 -1.96 9.06 7.97
CA SER A 175 -0.74 8.94 7.18
C SER A 175 -1.03 9.04 5.68
N PHE A 176 -2.04 8.31 5.18
CA PHE A 176 -2.44 8.35 3.78
C PHE A 176 -2.85 9.75 3.34
N HIS A 177 -3.73 10.41 4.08
CA HIS A 177 -4.23 11.73 3.70
C HIS A 177 -3.19 12.83 3.91
N THR A 178 -2.26 12.69 4.85
CA THR A 178 -1.11 13.60 4.99
C THR A 178 -0.17 13.48 3.78
N GLY A 179 0.10 12.26 3.31
CA GLY A 179 0.86 12.03 2.09
C GLY A 179 0.17 12.66 0.87
N ALA A 180 -1.15 12.47 0.75
CA ALA A 180 -1.96 13.07 -0.30
C ALA A 180 -1.90 14.61 -0.24
N ALA A 181 -2.13 15.22 0.93
CA ALA A 181 -2.09 16.68 1.08
C ALA A 181 -0.71 17.26 0.71
N LEU A 182 0.37 16.62 1.16
CA LEU A 182 1.73 17.06 0.79
C LEU A 182 1.97 16.95 -0.72
N SER A 183 1.50 15.87 -1.35
CA SER A 183 1.59 15.69 -2.80
C SER A 183 0.91 16.83 -3.57
N LEU A 184 -0.29 17.26 -3.14
CA LEU A 184 -0.99 18.39 -3.76
C LEU A 184 -0.22 19.69 -3.61
N ILE A 185 0.25 19.99 -2.38
CA ILE A 185 1.01 21.21 -2.12
C ILE A 185 2.27 21.27 -3.03
N LEU A 186 2.98 20.16 -3.11
CA LEU A 186 4.20 20.08 -3.91
C LEU A 186 3.93 20.09 -5.42
N TYR A 187 2.82 19.52 -5.85
CA TYR A 187 2.38 19.64 -7.24
C TYR A 187 2.03 21.11 -7.59
N MET A 188 1.34 21.81 -6.70
CA MET A 188 0.99 23.22 -6.92
C MET A 188 2.20 24.16 -6.93
N THR A 189 3.28 23.82 -6.22
CA THR A 189 4.49 24.64 -6.11
C THR A 189 5.58 24.25 -7.10
N CYS A 190 5.78 22.96 -7.35
CA CYS A 190 6.88 22.41 -8.14
C CYS A 190 6.41 21.66 -9.40
N GLY A 191 5.11 21.59 -9.66
CA GLY A 191 4.55 20.85 -10.79
C GLY A 191 4.87 19.34 -10.71
N LEU A 192 5.14 18.73 -11.85
CA LEU A 192 5.44 17.29 -11.94
C LEU A 192 6.67 16.87 -11.13
N SER A 193 7.66 17.75 -10.97
CA SER A 193 8.89 17.47 -10.23
C SER A 193 8.65 17.31 -8.72
N GLY A 194 7.52 17.80 -8.20
CA GLY A 194 7.13 17.60 -6.81
C GLY A 194 7.10 16.13 -6.38
N ILE A 195 6.91 15.20 -7.34
CA ILE A 195 6.91 13.75 -7.06
C ILE A 195 8.21 13.26 -6.41
N TRP A 196 9.36 13.87 -6.73
CA TRP A 196 10.64 13.43 -6.20
C TRP A 196 10.79 13.58 -4.69
N LEU A 197 10.03 14.46 -4.03
CA LEU A 197 10.03 14.53 -2.57
C LEU A 197 9.48 13.25 -1.92
N CYS A 198 8.71 12.44 -2.66
CA CYS A 198 8.28 11.12 -2.20
C CYS A 198 9.43 10.12 -2.02
N LEU A 199 10.63 10.41 -2.58
CA LEU A 199 11.84 9.63 -2.32
C LEU A 199 12.23 9.65 -0.83
N VAL A 200 11.97 10.73 -0.10
CA VAL A 200 12.29 10.84 1.33
C VAL A 200 11.59 9.76 2.15
N PRO A 201 10.25 9.64 2.14
CA PRO A 201 9.58 8.55 2.85
C PRO A 201 9.89 7.17 2.24
N ALA A 202 10.23 7.06 0.95
CA ALA A 202 10.64 5.79 0.34
C ALA A 202 11.99 5.31 0.92
N PHE A 203 13.00 6.15 1.01
CA PHE A 203 14.27 5.80 1.67
C PHE A 203 14.10 5.54 3.17
N TYR A 204 13.20 6.28 3.85
CA TYR A 204 12.87 5.99 5.24
C TYR A 204 12.23 4.59 5.38
N ALA A 205 11.38 4.15 4.45
CA ALA A 205 10.85 2.79 4.42
C ALA A 205 11.95 1.73 4.25
N VAL A 206 12.96 1.98 3.39
CA VAL A 206 14.14 1.09 3.26
C VAL A 206 14.84 0.92 4.60
N TRP A 207 15.08 2.02 5.31
CA TRP A 207 15.71 1.99 6.62
C TRP A 207 14.86 1.21 7.64
N LEU A 208 13.55 1.45 7.70
CA LEU A 208 12.66 0.73 8.61
C LEU A 208 12.63 -0.78 8.34
N ILE A 209 12.61 -1.20 7.07
CA ILE A 209 12.62 -2.60 6.67
C ILE A 209 13.95 -3.25 7.08
N SER A 210 15.07 -2.54 6.90
CA SER A 210 16.38 -3.01 7.34
C SER A 210 16.45 -3.20 8.86
N ALA A 211 15.90 -2.25 9.62
CA ALA A 211 15.84 -2.32 11.09
C ALA A 211 14.93 -3.46 11.57
N ASP A 212 13.75 -3.68 10.96
CA ASP A 212 12.87 -4.81 11.25
C ASP A 212 13.57 -6.15 11.01
N ARG A 213 14.29 -6.27 9.89
CA ARG A 213 15.04 -7.48 9.55
C ARG A 213 16.15 -7.78 10.55
N ASN A 214 16.94 -6.78 10.97
CA ASN A 214 18.02 -6.95 11.93
C ASN A 214 17.48 -7.35 13.30
N THR A 215 16.42 -6.68 13.78
CA THR A 215 15.78 -7.02 15.05
C THR A 215 15.23 -8.46 15.05
N ALA A 216 14.68 -8.92 13.92
CA ALA A 216 14.22 -10.29 13.77
C ALA A 216 15.37 -11.31 13.75
N ALA A 217 16.53 -10.95 13.24
CA ALA A 217 17.72 -11.81 13.23
C ALA A 217 18.32 -11.98 14.65
N ASP A 218 18.33 -10.92 15.46
CA ASP A 218 18.87 -10.90 16.82
C ASP A 218 17.98 -11.62 17.85
N THR A 219 16.73 -11.97 17.51
CA THR A 219 15.82 -12.68 18.41
C THR A 219 16.18 -14.17 18.49
N PRO A 220 16.58 -14.72 19.67
CA PRO A 220 16.99 -16.12 19.83
C PRO A 220 15.94 -17.11 19.33
N ALA A 221 16.37 -18.21 18.72
CA ALA A 221 15.53 -19.25 18.13
C ALA A 221 14.49 -19.85 19.13
N VAL A 222 14.82 -19.91 20.41
CA VAL A 222 13.94 -20.39 21.48
C VAL A 222 12.68 -19.53 21.63
N THR A 223 12.80 -18.21 21.52
CA THR A 223 11.67 -17.28 21.62
C THR A 223 10.75 -17.35 20.38
N ARG A 224 11.29 -17.75 19.21
CA ARG A 224 10.48 -17.95 17.98
C ARG A 224 9.59 -19.19 18.09
N SER A 225 10.07 -20.29 18.69
CA SER A 225 9.29 -21.53 18.88
C SER A 225 8.09 -21.34 19.81
N THR A 226 8.25 -20.61 20.91
CA THR A 226 7.14 -20.34 21.85
C THR A 226 6.08 -19.40 21.28
N ALA A 227 6.45 -18.44 20.40
CA ALA A 227 5.51 -17.54 19.74
C ALA A 227 4.67 -18.28 18.67
N SER A 228 5.26 -19.22 17.91
CA SER A 228 4.54 -20.00 16.91
C SER A 228 3.56 -21.00 17.56
N ASN A 229 3.93 -21.63 18.66
CA ASN A 229 3.04 -22.53 19.41
C ASN A 229 1.90 -21.79 20.12
N GLY A 230 2.12 -20.57 20.62
CA GLY A 230 1.08 -19.74 21.22
C GLY A 230 0.01 -19.27 20.22
N SER A 231 0.38 -19.02 18.97
CA SER A 231 -0.58 -18.67 17.92
C SER A 231 -1.41 -19.87 17.43
N SER A 232 -0.80 -21.06 17.37
CA SER A 232 -1.50 -22.31 17.05
C SER A 232 -2.54 -22.70 18.11
N LEU A 233 -2.23 -22.54 19.39
CA LEU A 233 -3.16 -22.85 20.49
C LEU A 233 -4.32 -21.85 20.57
N ARG A 234 -4.12 -20.57 20.23
CA ARG A 234 -5.24 -19.60 20.17
C ARG A 234 -6.20 -19.91 19.02
N ASN A 235 -5.70 -20.34 17.86
CA ASN A 235 -6.55 -20.72 16.74
C ASN A 235 -7.38 -21.99 17.01
N LEU A 236 -6.86 -22.94 17.81
CA LEU A 236 -7.60 -24.13 18.23
C LEU A 236 -8.69 -23.82 19.27
N SER A 237 -8.47 -22.83 20.15
CA SER A 237 -9.47 -22.41 21.12
C SER A 237 -10.65 -21.65 20.50
N TYR A 238 -10.41 -20.92 19.40
CA TYR A 238 -11.48 -20.24 18.64
C TYR A 238 -12.37 -21.24 17.90
N LYS A 239 -11.78 -22.24 17.22
CA LYS A 239 -12.56 -23.29 16.54
C LYS A 239 -13.41 -24.18 17.47
N LYS A 240 -13.06 -24.28 18.74
CA LYS A 240 -13.80 -25.07 19.72
C LYS A 240 -15.00 -24.33 20.35
N LYS A 241 -15.16 -23.03 20.09
CA LYS A 241 -16.30 -22.20 20.54
C LYS A 241 -17.39 -22.01 19.48
N GLU A 242 -17.13 -22.46 18.23
CA GLU A 242 -18.08 -22.38 17.10
C GLU A 242 -18.65 -23.76 16.71
N ALA A 243 -18.29 -24.83 17.44
CA ALA A 243 -18.87 -26.17 17.38
C ALA A 243 -19.70 -26.44 18.62
#